data_9dc1fc3ae191d45562e2bfaf27834a6d
#
_entry.id   9dc1fc3ae191d45562e2bfaf27834a6d
#
_cell.length_a   1.000
_cell.length_b   1.000
_cell.length_c   1.000
_cell.angle_alpha   90.00
_cell.angle_beta   90.00
_cell.angle_gamma   90.00
#
_symmetry.space_group_name_H-M   'P 1'
#
loop_
_entity.id
_entity.type
_entity.pdbx_description
1 polymer ?
#
loop_
_entity_poly.entity_id
_entity_poly.type
_entity_poly.pdbx_seq_one_letter_code
_entity_poly.pdbx_strand_id
1 'polypeptide(L)'
;MDRFRIVPLVTAAALAGHAPAHPQALPETRAALVTVSVEVDGRPAALYPAPDGSGRYYVEARKGARYSVALANRTGERVGVVLAVDGLNAISGERDAGRGRMYVLDPWQRTTVQGWRTSLREVRQFTFVDERTSYAARSGKANEKMGWIEVAVYRERRPFVQASPRLEAPPRPWPAESEGDEARGRGETAEGAANEQAAAPAAPTLGGARARAYPGTGWGERAHDPVVLVSFDPEGAPSERIALRYEYRPALVALGVLPRPAPARDRLWERDHAEPGFAQPPIW
;
A
#
# COMPACT_ATOMS: atom_id res chain seq x y z
N MET A 1 -7.37 -39.05 -70.86
CA MET A 1 -6.09 -39.27 -70.16
C MET A 1 -5.77 -37.99 -69.34
N ASP A 2 -6.37 -37.87 -68.15
CA ASP A 2 -6.26 -36.70 -67.29
C ASP A 2 -5.07 -36.86 -66.35
N ARG A 3 -4.17 -35.92 -66.41
CA ARG A 3 -2.98 -35.86 -65.55
C ARG A 3 -3.28 -34.93 -64.36
N PHE A 4 -3.66 -35.52 -63.23
CA PHE A 4 -3.75 -34.79 -61.92
C PHE A 4 -2.33 -34.45 -61.48
N ARG A 5 -2.06 -33.15 -61.28
CA ARG A 5 -0.87 -32.63 -60.59
C ARG A 5 -1.21 -32.29 -59.15
N ILE A 6 -0.63 -33.01 -58.22
CA ILE A 6 -0.71 -32.70 -56.76
C ILE A 6 0.37 -31.69 -56.45
N VAL A 7 0.01 -30.50 -55.95
CA VAL A 7 0.93 -29.48 -55.43
C VAL A 7 0.95 -29.60 -53.92
N PRO A 8 2.11 -29.79 -53.25
CA PRO A 8 2.14 -29.84 -51.80
C PRO A 8 1.96 -28.43 -51.23
N LEU A 9 0.99 -28.29 -50.33
CA LEU A 9 0.74 -27.09 -49.54
C LEU A 9 1.79 -27.04 -48.40
N VAL A 10 2.80 -26.16 -48.54
CA VAL A 10 3.76 -25.90 -47.50
C VAL A 10 3.10 -24.96 -46.50
N THR A 11 2.69 -25.49 -45.36
CA THR A 11 2.18 -24.69 -44.22
C THR A 11 3.41 -24.14 -43.45
N ALA A 12 3.73 -22.87 -43.66
CA ALA A 12 4.71 -22.17 -42.83
C ALA A 12 4.08 -21.88 -41.47
N ALA A 13 4.46 -22.65 -40.46
CA ALA A 13 4.15 -22.36 -39.07
C ALA A 13 4.96 -21.13 -38.63
N ALA A 14 4.32 -19.98 -38.56
CA ALA A 14 4.90 -18.78 -37.94
C ALA A 14 5.02 -19.02 -36.43
N LEU A 15 6.22 -19.26 -35.94
CA LEU A 15 6.58 -19.20 -34.53
C LEU A 15 6.44 -17.73 -34.08
N ALA A 16 5.25 -17.37 -33.61
CA ALA A 16 5.03 -16.12 -32.90
C ALA A 16 5.79 -16.20 -31.56
N GLY A 17 7.00 -15.62 -31.53
CA GLY A 17 7.74 -15.46 -30.31
C GLY A 17 6.92 -14.60 -29.34
N HIS A 18 6.41 -15.22 -28.28
CA HIS A 18 5.76 -14.50 -27.18
C HIS A 18 6.83 -13.71 -26.45
N ALA A 19 6.92 -12.40 -26.69
CA ALA A 19 7.64 -11.50 -25.82
C ALA A 19 7.02 -11.60 -24.41
N PRO A 20 7.81 -11.65 -23.34
CA PRO A 20 7.26 -11.67 -21.99
C PRO A 20 6.35 -10.47 -21.81
N ALA A 21 5.07 -10.72 -21.53
CA ALA A 21 4.09 -9.69 -21.28
C ALA A 21 4.46 -8.96 -19.98
N HIS A 22 4.83 -7.69 -20.08
CA HIS A 22 5.01 -6.86 -18.89
C HIS A 22 3.63 -6.62 -18.24
N PRO A 23 3.55 -6.55 -16.90
CA PRO A 23 2.30 -6.28 -16.22
C PRO A 23 1.74 -4.92 -16.68
N GLN A 24 0.46 -4.91 -17.04
CA GLN A 24 -0.21 -3.67 -17.42
C GLN A 24 -0.32 -2.74 -16.21
N ALA A 25 -0.02 -1.47 -16.43
CA ALA A 25 -0.18 -0.43 -15.42
C ALA A 25 -1.67 -0.19 -15.11
N LEU A 26 -1.98 -0.02 -13.84
CA LEU A 26 -3.33 0.29 -13.35
C LEU A 26 -3.33 1.67 -12.66
N PRO A 27 -4.43 2.42 -12.70
CA PRO A 27 -4.54 3.70 -11.97
C PRO A 27 -4.81 3.49 -10.47
N GLU A 28 -5.43 2.38 -10.09
CA GLU A 28 -5.77 2.02 -8.72
C GLU A 28 -5.68 0.50 -8.50
N THR A 29 -5.66 0.07 -7.25
CA THR A 29 -5.65 -1.36 -6.90
C THR A 29 -7.01 -2.00 -7.20
N ARG A 30 -6.99 -3.29 -7.51
CA ARG A 30 -8.21 -4.12 -7.58
C ARG A 30 -8.50 -4.65 -6.18
N ALA A 31 -9.45 -4.02 -5.51
CA ALA A 31 -9.82 -4.34 -4.13
C ALA A 31 -11.33 -4.31 -3.98
N ALA A 32 -11.87 -5.07 -3.01
CA ALA A 32 -13.31 -5.25 -2.84
C ALA A 32 -13.95 -4.12 -1.99
N LEU A 33 -13.24 -3.69 -0.94
CA LEU A 33 -13.79 -2.73 0.01
C LEU A 33 -13.25 -1.31 -0.21
N VAL A 34 -11.93 -1.18 -0.33
CA VAL A 34 -11.27 0.11 -0.50
C VAL A 34 -10.26 0.04 -1.63
N THR A 35 -10.43 0.87 -2.65
CA THR A 35 -9.38 1.00 -3.67
C THR A 35 -8.34 2.02 -3.23
N VAL A 36 -7.08 1.72 -3.56
CA VAL A 36 -5.92 2.53 -3.25
C VAL A 36 -5.27 2.99 -4.54
N SER A 37 -5.01 4.28 -4.66
CA SER A 37 -4.18 4.85 -5.71
C SER A 37 -3.10 5.74 -5.12
N VAL A 38 -2.03 5.95 -5.86
CA VAL A 38 -0.91 6.81 -5.46
C VAL A 38 -0.82 7.97 -6.44
N GLU A 39 -0.65 9.17 -5.93
CA GLU A 39 -0.37 10.35 -6.73
C GLU A 39 1.06 10.81 -6.46
N VAL A 40 1.81 11.12 -7.50
CA VAL A 40 3.18 11.64 -7.40
C VAL A 40 3.24 13.01 -8.05
N ASP A 41 3.63 14.02 -7.29
CA ASP A 41 3.60 15.44 -7.71
C ASP A 41 2.23 15.87 -8.27
N GLY A 42 1.15 15.39 -7.62
CA GLY A 42 -0.24 15.71 -8.00
C GLY A 42 -0.75 15.00 -9.25
N ARG A 43 -0.03 13.99 -9.74
CA ARG A 43 -0.45 13.20 -10.91
C ARG A 43 -0.61 11.73 -10.52
N PRO A 44 -1.64 11.04 -11.03
CA PRO A 44 -1.80 9.61 -10.79
C PRO A 44 -0.55 8.83 -11.19
N ALA A 45 -0.06 8.00 -10.29
CA ALA A 45 1.05 7.09 -10.56
C ALA A 45 0.52 5.75 -11.09
N ALA A 46 1.26 5.15 -12.00
CA ALA A 46 0.96 3.82 -12.49
C ALA A 46 1.26 2.76 -11.40
N LEU A 47 0.32 1.89 -11.13
CA LEU A 47 0.48 0.73 -10.26
C LEU A 47 0.65 -0.52 -11.12
N TYR A 48 1.67 -1.30 -10.84
CA TYR A 48 2.00 -2.52 -11.58
C TYR A 48 1.74 -3.73 -10.68
N PRO A 49 0.83 -4.64 -11.03
CA PRO A 49 0.66 -5.90 -10.30
C PRO A 49 1.99 -6.66 -10.23
N ALA A 50 2.25 -7.29 -9.10
CA ALA A 50 3.45 -8.12 -8.96
C ALA A 50 3.41 -9.31 -9.93
N PRO A 51 4.51 -9.61 -10.64
CA PRO A 51 4.55 -10.71 -11.61
C PRO A 51 4.37 -12.09 -10.97
N ASP A 52 4.59 -12.19 -9.65
CA ASP A 52 4.50 -13.44 -8.88
C ASP A 52 3.07 -13.83 -8.47
N GLY A 53 2.05 -13.05 -8.87
CA GLY A 53 0.67 -13.31 -8.53
C GLY A 53 0.31 -13.11 -7.05
N SER A 54 1.19 -12.51 -6.25
CA SER A 54 1.00 -12.30 -4.81
C SER A 54 -0.09 -11.29 -4.44
N GLY A 55 -0.75 -10.65 -5.41
CA GLY A 55 -1.74 -9.59 -5.18
C GLY A 55 -1.14 -8.25 -4.74
N ARG A 56 0.19 -8.15 -4.68
CA ARG A 56 0.91 -6.89 -4.39
C ARG A 56 0.96 -6.01 -5.64
N TYR A 57 1.22 -4.73 -5.41
CA TYR A 57 1.46 -3.77 -6.47
C TYR A 57 2.81 -3.10 -6.30
N TYR A 58 3.39 -2.68 -7.40
CA TYR A 58 4.59 -1.84 -7.42
C TYR A 58 4.24 -0.45 -7.92
N VAL A 59 4.95 0.55 -7.39
CA VAL A 59 4.90 1.93 -7.83
C VAL A 59 6.31 2.47 -8.01
N GLU A 60 6.53 3.29 -9.03
CA GLU A 60 7.83 3.92 -9.26
C GLU A 60 8.04 5.09 -8.31
N ALA A 61 9.03 4.99 -7.43
CA ALA A 61 9.50 6.08 -6.60
C ALA A 61 10.46 6.99 -7.40
N ARG A 62 10.27 8.30 -7.27
CA ARG A 62 11.19 9.30 -7.81
C ARG A 62 11.76 10.12 -6.66
N LYS A 63 13.07 10.03 -6.44
CA LYS A 63 13.74 10.74 -5.36
C LYS A 63 13.43 12.24 -5.37
N GLY A 64 13.01 12.78 -4.24
CA GLY A 64 12.62 14.18 -4.08
C GLY A 64 11.17 14.48 -4.46
N ALA A 65 10.47 13.59 -5.18
CA ALA A 65 9.08 13.80 -5.52
C ALA A 65 8.17 13.63 -4.29
N ARG A 66 7.15 14.46 -4.18
CA ARG A 66 6.08 14.33 -3.18
C ARG A 66 5.08 13.31 -3.66
N TYR A 67 4.46 12.60 -2.72
CA TYR A 67 3.38 11.69 -3.07
C TYR A 67 2.27 11.70 -2.03
N SER A 68 1.11 11.22 -2.41
CA SER A 68 -0.04 11.02 -1.57
C SER A 68 -0.71 9.68 -1.86
N VAL A 69 -1.46 9.18 -0.90
CA VAL A 69 -2.21 7.93 -1.02
C VAL A 69 -3.70 8.27 -1.00
N ALA A 70 -4.37 8.05 -2.11
CA ALA A 70 -5.81 8.23 -2.20
C ALA A 70 -6.52 6.91 -1.89
N LEU A 71 -7.52 6.98 -1.03
CA LEU A 71 -8.33 5.88 -0.54
C LEU A 71 -9.77 6.12 -0.95
N ALA A 72 -10.44 5.12 -1.53
CA ALA A 72 -11.86 5.24 -1.88
C ALA A 72 -12.64 4.04 -1.34
N ASN A 73 -13.56 4.29 -0.43
CA ASN A 73 -14.52 3.31 0.06
C ASN A 73 -15.47 2.94 -1.08
N ARG A 74 -15.53 1.66 -1.43
CA ARG A 74 -16.36 1.12 -2.52
C ARG A 74 -17.63 0.46 -2.00
N THR A 75 -17.94 0.66 -0.73
CA THR A 75 -19.08 0.02 -0.05
C THR A 75 -20.10 1.05 0.44
N GLY A 76 -21.31 0.56 0.70
CA GLY A 76 -22.39 1.34 1.32
C GLY A 76 -22.29 1.41 2.87
N GLU A 77 -21.15 1.03 3.45
CA GLU A 77 -20.92 1.01 4.91
C GLU A 77 -19.70 1.84 5.27
N ARG A 78 -19.63 2.31 6.52
CA ARG A 78 -18.41 2.93 7.03
C ARG A 78 -17.31 1.89 7.16
N VAL A 79 -16.10 2.28 6.83
CA VAL A 79 -14.91 1.44 7.00
C VAL A 79 -13.79 2.21 7.71
N GLY A 80 -13.04 1.51 8.55
CA GLY A 80 -11.81 2.02 9.14
C GLY A 80 -10.61 1.56 8.33
N VAL A 81 -9.68 2.47 8.03
CA VAL A 81 -8.49 2.21 7.23
C VAL A 81 -7.25 2.55 8.02
N VAL A 82 -6.44 1.55 8.35
CA VAL A 82 -5.09 1.72 8.86
C VAL A 82 -4.16 1.83 7.66
N LEU A 83 -3.49 2.98 7.53
CA LEU A 83 -2.47 3.22 6.53
C LEU A 83 -1.11 3.21 7.20
N ALA A 84 -0.25 2.31 6.79
CA ALA A 84 1.15 2.26 7.20
C ALA A 84 2.07 2.53 6.01
N VAL A 85 3.11 3.31 6.26
CA VAL A 85 4.18 3.64 5.30
C VAL A 85 5.51 3.33 5.98
N ASP A 86 6.39 2.61 5.29
CA ASP A 86 7.66 2.13 5.89
C ASP A 86 7.44 1.39 7.22
N GLY A 87 6.30 0.66 7.36
CA GLY A 87 5.93 -0.01 8.59
C GLY A 87 5.49 0.90 9.74
N LEU A 88 5.32 2.20 9.49
CA LEU A 88 4.84 3.17 10.47
C LEU A 88 3.43 3.64 10.13
N ASN A 89 2.55 3.68 11.12
CA ASN A 89 1.21 4.23 10.97
C ASN A 89 1.24 5.72 10.60
N ALA A 90 0.56 6.11 9.54
CA ALA A 90 0.60 7.47 9.00
C ALA A 90 0.03 8.54 9.96
N ILE A 91 -0.80 8.14 10.93
CA ILE A 91 -1.40 9.05 11.91
C ILE A 91 -0.52 9.17 13.15
N SER A 92 -0.02 8.08 13.70
CA SER A 92 0.74 8.09 14.96
C SER A 92 2.25 8.18 14.78
N GLY A 93 2.79 7.79 13.61
CA GLY A 93 4.23 7.65 13.40
C GLY A 93 4.85 6.50 14.18
N GLU A 94 4.05 5.64 14.81
CA GLU A 94 4.50 4.46 15.54
C GLU A 94 4.52 3.23 14.64
N ARG A 95 5.30 2.20 15.03
CA ARG A 95 5.29 0.92 14.31
C ARG A 95 3.87 0.38 14.24
N ASP A 96 3.44 0.02 13.04
CA ASP A 96 2.09 -0.49 12.84
C ASP A 96 2.02 -1.98 13.15
N ALA A 97 1.22 -2.32 14.16
CA ALA A 97 0.87 -3.70 14.50
C ALA A 97 -0.42 -4.18 13.82
N GLY A 98 -0.92 -3.43 12.83
CA GLY A 98 -2.15 -3.74 12.11
C GLY A 98 -3.44 -3.31 12.82
N ARG A 99 -3.35 -2.67 13.98
CA ARG A 99 -4.49 -2.16 14.78
C ARG A 99 -4.27 -0.74 15.29
N GLY A 100 -3.49 0.04 14.58
CA GLY A 100 -3.17 1.42 14.94
C GLY A 100 -4.34 2.38 14.77
N ARG A 101 -4.02 3.68 14.88
CA ARG A 101 -4.98 4.74 14.53
C ARG A 101 -5.38 4.59 13.06
N MET A 102 -6.66 4.86 12.77
CA MET A 102 -7.23 4.65 11.46
C MET A 102 -7.98 5.88 10.94
N TYR A 103 -8.04 6.00 9.64
CA TYR A 103 -8.93 6.90 8.94
C TYR A 103 -10.28 6.21 8.80
N VAL A 104 -11.37 6.91 9.11
CA VAL A 104 -12.74 6.40 8.91
C VAL A 104 -13.28 7.03 7.65
N LEU A 105 -13.74 6.20 6.73
CA LEU A 105 -14.38 6.62 5.49
C LEU A 105 -15.87 6.27 5.54
N ASP A 106 -16.70 7.28 5.29
CA ASP A 106 -18.14 7.10 5.11
C ASP A 106 -18.42 6.28 3.82
N PRO A 107 -19.65 5.79 3.64
CA PRO A 107 -20.05 5.11 2.42
C PRO A 107 -19.67 5.91 1.17
N TRP A 108 -18.97 5.26 0.22
CA TRP A 108 -18.56 5.85 -1.07
C TRP A 108 -17.62 7.06 -0.97
N GLN A 109 -17.14 7.36 0.22
CA GLN A 109 -16.23 8.47 0.44
C GLN A 109 -14.86 8.20 -0.17
N ARG A 110 -14.25 9.29 -0.66
CA ARG A 110 -12.84 9.33 -1.07
C ARG A 110 -12.09 10.30 -0.18
N THR A 111 -10.85 9.95 0.15
CA THR A 111 -9.94 10.82 0.89
C THR A 111 -8.51 10.63 0.37
N THR A 112 -7.68 11.66 0.55
CA THR A 112 -6.27 11.61 0.17
C THR A 112 -5.41 11.86 1.39
N VAL A 113 -4.57 10.92 1.74
CA VAL A 113 -3.59 11.03 2.82
C VAL A 113 -2.29 11.59 2.23
N GLN A 114 -1.97 12.82 2.59
CA GLN A 114 -0.86 13.58 2.00
C GLN A 114 0.47 13.39 2.73
N GLY A 115 0.46 12.85 3.96
CA GLY A 115 1.67 12.80 4.78
C GLY A 115 1.46 12.25 6.18
N TRP A 116 2.53 12.35 6.95
CA TRP A 116 2.55 12.02 8.38
C TRP A 116 1.72 13.03 9.15
N ARG A 117 0.72 12.58 9.89
CA ARG A 117 -0.15 13.47 10.66
C ARG A 117 0.57 14.02 11.89
N THR A 118 0.58 15.35 12.02
CA THR A 118 1.20 16.03 13.17
C THR A 118 0.16 16.65 14.11
N SER A 119 -1.03 16.93 13.59
CA SER A 119 -2.17 17.44 14.36
C SER A 119 -3.48 17.16 13.63
N LEU A 120 -4.62 17.59 14.20
CA LEU A 120 -5.91 17.50 13.49
C LEU A 120 -6.00 18.46 12.27
N ARG A 121 -5.03 19.32 12.07
CA ARG A 121 -5.05 20.32 10.99
C ARG A 121 -3.87 20.23 10.03
N GLU A 122 -2.84 19.46 10.39
CA GLU A 122 -1.56 19.52 9.67
C GLU A 122 -0.96 18.14 9.47
N VAL A 123 -0.24 18.03 8.36
CA VAL A 123 0.59 16.88 8.02
C VAL A 123 2.00 17.35 7.59
N ARG A 124 2.95 16.42 7.64
CA ARG A 124 4.23 16.51 6.93
C ARG A 124 4.15 15.64 5.69
N GLN A 125 4.26 16.25 4.53
CA GLN A 125 4.05 15.59 3.24
C GLN A 125 4.98 14.38 3.07
N PHE A 126 4.46 13.31 2.50
CA PHE A 126 5.28 12.19 2.09
C PHE A 126 6.17 12.60 0.92
N THR A 127 7.45 12.29 1.02
CA THR A 127 8.44 12.57 -0.02
C THR A 127 9.32 11.34 -0.20
N PHE A 128 9.54 10.89 -1.42
CA PHE A 128 10.47 9.81 -1.69
C PHE A 128 11.91 10.27 -1.45
N VAL A 129 12.58 9.57 -0.57
CA VAL A 129 13.99 9.82 -0.21
C VAL A 129 14.75 8.49 -0.21
N ASP A 130 16.07 8.54 -0.08
CA ASP A 130 16.81 7.31 0.18
C ASP A 130 16.46 6.76 1.58
N GLU A 131 16.38 5.45 1.72
CA GLU A 131 16.00 4.75 2.94
C GLU A 131 16.70 5.31 4.20
N ARG A 132 18.01 5.55 4.12
CA ARG A 132 18.81 6.09 5.24
C ARG A 132 18.36 7.47 5.70
N THR A 133 17.72 8.24 4.85
CA THR A 133 17.22 9.59 5.16
C THR A 133 15.71 9.62 5.37
N SER A 134 15.05 8.47 5.35
CA SER A 134 13.62 8.33 5.61
C SER A 134 13.26 8.73 7.04
N TYR A 135 11.98 9.01 7.26
CA TYR A 135 11.47 9.30 8.60
C TYR A 135 11.66 8.10 9.53
N ALA A 136 11.38 6.89 9.08
CA ALA A 136 11.57 5.68 9.86
C ALA A 136 13.04 5.48 10.29
N ALA A 137 13.99 5.66 9.37
CA ALA A 137 15.42 5.53 9.68
C ALA A 137 15.89 6.61 10.66
N ARG A 138 15.52 7.87 10.42
CA ARG A 138 15.94 9.01 11.26
C ARG A 138 15.30 9.03 12.64
N SER A 139 14.14 8.42 12.80
CA SER A 139 13.48 8.26 14.12
C SER A 139 13.87 6.97 14.86
N GLY A 140 14.80 6.17 14.31
CA GLY A 140 15.22 4.90 14.92
C GLY A 140 14.17 3.78 14.81
N LYS A 141 13.19 3.94 13.93
CA LYS A 141 12.06 3.01 13.76
C LYS A 141 12.15 2.19 12.46
N ALA A 142 13.29 2.21 11.76
CA ALA A 142 13.51 1.40 10.57
C ALA A 142 13.22 -0.08 10.84
N ASN A 143 12.63 -0.77 9.87
CA ASN A 143 12.18 -2.14 10.01
C ASN A 143 12.15 -2.82 8.62
N GLU A 144 11.74 -4.07 8.56
CA GLU A 144 11.66 -4.86 7.33
C GLU A 144 10.58 -4.40 6.32
N LYS A 145 9.72 -3.47 6.73
CA LYS A 145 8.67 -2.88 5.88
C LYS A 145 9.09 -1.57 5.20
N MET A 146 10.40 -1.27 5.18
CA MET A 146 10.90 -0.13 4.40
C MET A 146 10.54 -0.29 2.92
N GLY A 147 10.07 0.80 2.30
CA GLY A 147 9.62 0.77 0.90
C GLY A 147 8.20 0.22 0.68
N TRP A 148 7.41 0.05 1.75
CA TRP A 148 6.05 -0.46 1.66
C TRP A 148 5.01 0.59 2.07
N ILE A 149 3.88 0.56 1.35
CA ILE A 149 2.63 1.18 1.73
C ILE A 149 1.65 0.04 1.97
N GLU A 150 1.19 -0.11 3.20
CA GLU A 150 0.26 -1.17 3.59
C GLU A 150 -1.05 -0.54 4.06
N VAL A 151 -2.15 -1.12 3.61
CA VAL A 151 -3.50 -0.68 3.94
C VAL A 151 -4.26 -1.86 4.52
N ALA A 152 -4.73 -1.73 5.75
CA ALA A 152 -5.61 -2.68 6.39
C ALA A 152 -6.99 -2.06 6.58
N VAL A 153 -8.02 -2.71 6.04
CA VAL A 153 -9.40 -2.22 6.04
C VAL A 153 -10.22 -3.01 7.05
N TYR A 154 -10.93 -2.31 7.90
CA TYR A 154 -11.80 -2.86 8.93
C TYR A 154 -13.24 -2.45 8.68
N ARG A 155 -14.17 -3.39 8.82
CA ARG A 155 -15.59 -3.08 8.92
C ARG A 155 -15.90 -2.56 10.31
N GLU A 156 -16.96 -1.77 10.42
CA GLU A 156 -17.51 -1.35 11.71
C GLU A 156 -18.34 -2.49 12.30
N ARG A 157 -18.13 -2.78 13.57
CA ARG A 157 -18.99 -3.73 14.28
C ARG A 157 -20.41 -3.19 14.28
N ARG A 158 -21.32 -3.98 13.81
CA ARG A 158 -22.74 -3.69 13.99
C ARG A 158 -23.08 -3.96 15.47
N PRO A 159 -23.68 -2.99 16.18
CA PRO A 159 -24.20 -3.31 17.49
C PRO A 159 -25.18 -4.47 17.33
N PHE A 160 -25.00 -5.51 18.13
CA PHE A 160 -25.95 -6.59 18.16
C PHE A 160 -27.26 -5.99 18.69
N VAL A 161 -28.17 -5.65 17.79
CA VAL A 161 -29.55 -5.31 18.18
C VAL A 161 -30.12 -6.63 18.64
N GLN A 162 -30.04 -6.87 19.96
CA GLN A 162 -30.80 -7.89 20.61
C GLN A 162 -32.25 -7.54 20.28
N ALA A 163 -32.87 -8.34 19.42
CA ALA A 163 -34.28 -8.21 19.16
C ALA A 163 -34.94 -8.29 20.56
N SER A 164 -35.47 -7.17 20.99
CA SER A 164 -36.22 -7.17 22.25
C SER A 164 -37.22 -8.31 22.15
N PRO A 165 -37.27 -9.24 23.12
CA PRO A 165 -38.25 -10.27 23.08
C PRO A 165 -39.59 -9.56 22.90
N ARG A 166 -40.32 -9.94 21.86
CA ARG A 166 -41.71 -9.49 21.69
C ARG A 166 -42.37 -9.70 23.04
N LEU A 167 -42.71 -8.60 23.72
CA LEU A 167 -43.50 -8.67 24.94
C LEU A 167 -44.78 -9.39 24.57
N GLU A 168 -44.81 -10.70 24.75
CA GLU A 168 -46.03 -11.42 24.89
C GLU A 168 -46.71 -10.81 26.09
N ALA A 169 -47.97 -10.44 25.92
CA ALA A 169 -48.78 -9.84 26.94
C ALA A 169 -48.68 -10.65 28.25
N PRO A 170 -48.56 -9.98 29.40
CA PRO A 170 -48.28 -10.66 30.66
C PRO A 170 -49.38 -11.67 30.96
N PRO A 171 -49.05 -12.93 31.29
CA PRO A 171 -49.99 -13.82 31.92
C PRO A 171 -50.36 -13.22 33.27
N ARG A 172 -51.64 -13.30 33.63
CA ARG A 172 -52.22 -12.81 34.87
C ARG A 172 -51.44 -13.33 36.08
N PRO A 173 -51.37 -12.52 37.15
CA PRO A 173 -50.53 -12.84 38.29
C PRO A 173 -51.12 -14.00 39.13
N TRP A 174 -50.24 -14.93 39.42
CA TRP A 174 -50.44 -15.91 40.51
C TRP A 174 -49.57 -15.43 41.68
N PRO A 175 -50.05 -15.72 42.97
CA PRO A 175 -49.50 -15.03 44.16
C PRO A 175 -48.09 -15.49 44.53
N ALA A 176 -47.47 -14.58 45.27
CA ALA A 176 -46.11 -14.67 45.80
C ALA A 176 -45.93 -15.80 46.81
N GLU A 177 -44.73 -16.37 46.77
CA GLU A 177 -44.10 -16.82 48.03
C GLU A 177 -42.56 -16.59 47.88
N SER A 178 -42.06 -16.23 48.99
CA SER A 178 -40.89 -15.58 49.47
C SER A 178 -39.63 -16.47 49.55
N GLU A 179 -38.52 -15.74 49.69
CA GLU A 179 -37.32 -16.00 50.50
C GLU A 179 -36.13 -16.74 49.88
N GLY A 180 -34.99 -16.12 50.14
CA GLY A 180 -33.72 -16.65 50.54
C GLY A 180 -32.56 -16.43 49.55
N ASP A 181 -31.79 -15.51 49.71
CA ASP A 181 -30.61 -15.23 50.55
C ASP A 181 -29.26 -15.70 49.97
N GLU A 182 -28.34 -14.73 49.93
CA GLU A 182 -26.84 -14.83 50.06
C GLU A 182 -26.01 -15.70 49.10
N ALA A 183 -24.87 -15.38 48.64
CA ALA A 183 -23.73 -14.60 49.11
C ALA A 183 -22.58 -14.65 48.08
N ARG A 184 -21.83 -13.59 48.01
CA ARG A 184 -20.38 -13.41 47.92
C ARG A 184 -19.47 -14.46 47.26
N GLY A 185 -18.59 -13.93 46.41
CA GLY A 185 -17.31 -14.59 46.07
C GLY A 185 -16.36 -13.70 45.27
N ARG A 186 -15.46 -13.14 45.96
CA ARG A 186 -14.33 -12.28 45.64
C ARG A 186 -13.15 -13.11 45.15
N GLY A 187 -12.23 -12.57 44.33
CA GLY A 187 -10.89 -13.07 44.08
C GLY A 187 -10.36 -12.49 42.77
N GLU A 188 -9.66 -11.56 42.72
CA GLU A 188 -8.32 -11.01 42.96
C GLU A 188 -7.14 -11.86 42.40
N THR A 189 -6.28 -11.09 41.70
CA THR A 189 -4.81 -11.16 41.57
C THR A 189 -4.26 -12.16 40.52
N ALA A 190 -3.15 -11.92 39.87
CA ALA A 190 -2.14 -10.87 39.75
C ALA A 190 -1.11 -11.30 38.71
N GLU A 191 -0.42 -10.32 38.15
CA GLU A 191 1.01 -10.25 37.79
C GLU A 191 1.75 -11.39 37.08
N GLY A 192 2.56 -10.98 36.10
CA GLY A 192 3.68 -11.74 35.60
C GLY A 192 4.37 -11.07 34.42
N ALA A 193 5.28 -10.17 34.73
CA ALA A 193 6.25 -9.60 33.77
C ALA A 193 7.34 -10.61 33.46
N ALA A 194 7.80 -10.67 32.23
CA ALA A 194 9.18 -11.06 31.91
C ALA A 194 9.64 -10.40 30.61
N ASN A 195 10.68 -9.67 30.79
CA ASN A 195 11.50 -8.96 29.84
C ASN A 195 12.58 -9.93 29.34
N GLU A 196 12.78 -10.07 28.04
CA GLU A 196 14.03 -10.65 27.53
C GLU A 196 14.46 -9.89 26.28
N GLN A 197 15.51 -9.14 26.47
CA GLN A 197 16.34 -8.52 25.44
C GLN A 197 17.21 -9.61 24.80
N ALA A 198 17.14 -9.75 23.49
CA ALA A 198 18.13 -10.46 22.71
C ALA A 198 18.78 -9.51 21.72
N ALA A 199 20.08 -9.35 21.86
CA ALA A 199 20.95 -8.55 21.04
C ALA A 199 21.03 -9.09 19.61
N ALA A 200 20.98 -8.18 18.63
CA ALA A 200 21.22 -8.48 17.23
C ALA A 200 22.71 -8.66 16.93
N PRO A 201 23.12 -9.64 16.12
CA PRO A 201 24.49 -9.74 15.62
C PRO A 201 24.73 -8.74 14.48
N ALA A 202 25.91 -8.15 14.51
CA ALA A 202 26.43 -7.23 13.50
C ALA A 202 26.54 -7.92 12.13
N ALA A 203 26.04 -7.25 11.09
CA ALA A 203 26.18 -7.67 9.71
C ALA A 203 27.60 -7.42 9.18
N PRO A 204 28.16 -8.32 8.36
CA PRO A 204 29.47 -8.15 7.77
C PRO A 204 29.47 -7.06 6.68
N THR A 205 30.41 -6.14 6.78
CA THR A 205 30.77 -5.19 5.74
C THR A 205 31.38 -5.92 4.54
N LEU A 206 30.64 -6.04 3.44
CA LEU A 206 31.17 -6.44 2.15
C LEU A 206 31.44 -5.19 1.30
N GLY A 207 32.69 -5.09 0.85
CA GLY A 207 33.21 -3.98 0.10
C GLY A 207 32.62 -3.81 -1.29
N GLY A 208 32.56 -2.56 -1.74
CA GLY A 208 32.86 -2.16 -3.10
C GLY A 208 31.87 -2.42 -4.23
N ALA A 209 30.58 -2.70 -3.96
CA ALA A 209 29.52 -2.51 -4.96
C ALA A 209 28.82 -1.19 -4.65
N ARG A 210 28.60 -0.32 -5.64
CA ARG A 210 27.75 0.86 -5.48
C ARG A 210 26.49 0.41 -4.78
N ALA A 211 26.36 0.77 -3.50
CA ALA A 211 25.23 0.38 -2.68
C ALA A 211 23.96 0.78 -3.43
N ARG A 212 23.12 -0.20 -3.78
CA ARG A 212 21.84 0.08 -4.39
C ARG A 212 21.08 0.96 -3.41
N ALA A 213 20.76 2.19 -3.83
CA ALA A 213 19.93 3.05 -3.02
C ALA A 213 18.51 2.48 -3.05
N TYR A 214 17.99 2.19 -1.87
CA TYR A 214 16.58 1.81 -1.71
C TYR A 214 15.77 3.04 -1.32
N PRO A 215 14.53 3.19 -1.80
CA PRO A 215 13.69 4.30 -1.43
C PRO A 215 13.07 4.09 -0.03
N GLY A 216 12.81 5.22 0.63
CA GLY A 216 12.04 5.33 1.84
C GLY A 216 11.20 6.60 1.79
N THR A 217 10.37 6.82 2.81
CA THR A 217 9.50 8.00 2.91
C THR A 217 10.05 9.00 3.92
N GLY A 218 10.32 10.20 3.44
CA GLY A 218 10.84 11.31 4.22
C GLY A 218 9.75 12.10 4.96
N TRP A 219 10.23 13.05 5.75
CA TRP A 219 9.44 14.06 6.46
C TRP A 219 9.48 15.35 5.65
N GLY A 220 8.48 15.52 4.77
CA GLY A 220 8.44 16.63 3.83
C GLY A 220 7.94 17.96 4.41
N GLU A 221 7.46 18.84 3.56
CA GLU A 221 6.93 20.15 3.94
C GLU A 221 5.64 20.02 4.76
N ARG A 222 5.35 21.06 5.52
CA ARG A 222 4.07 21.19 6.24
C ARG A 222 2.97 21.48 5.24
N ALA A 223 1.84 20.78 5.37
CA ALA A 223 0.63 21.05 4.60
C ALA A 223 -0.59 21.10 5.53
N HIS A 224 -1.55 21.92 5.17
CA HIS A 224 -2.84 22.00 5.85
C HIS A 224 -3.73 20.86 5.36
N ASP A 225 -4.19 20.03 6.31
CA ASP A 225 -5.01 18.83 6.03
C ASP A 225 -5.93 18.57 7.23
N PRO A 226 -7.09 19.30 7.31
CA PRO A 226 -7.96 19.21 8.46
C PRO A 226 -8.74 17.90 8.50
N VAL A 227 -8.81 17.31 9.69
CA VAL A 227 -9.63 16.13 9.98
C VAL A 227 -10.36 16.30 11.30
N VAL A 228 -11.41 15.52 11.50
CA VAL A 228 -12.18 15.46 12.74
C VAL A 228 -12.03 14.10 13.40
N LEU A 229 -12.19 14.06 14.70
CA LEU A 229 -12.25 12.80 15.45
C LEU A 229 -13.67 12.25 15.40
N VAL A 230 -13.79 10.98 15.06
CA VAL A 230 -15.06 10.26 15.02
C VAL A 230 -14.94 8.96 15.82
N SER A 231 -16.08 8.49 16.36
CA SER A 231 -16.14 7.18 16.99
C SER A 231 -16.29 6.10 15.92
N PHE A 232 -15.53 5.01 16.07
CA PHE A 232 -15.55 3.85 15.20
C PHE A 232 -15.16 2.61 16.01
N ASP A 233 -15.96 1.55 15.96
CA ASP A 233 -15.68 0.26 16.63
C ASP A 233 -15.29 -0.78 15.55
N PRO A 234 -13.99 -1.02 15.32
CA PRO A 234 -13.55 -1.95 14.29
C PRO A 234 -13.82 -3.41 14.66
N GLU A 235 -14.04 -4.24 13.67
CA GLU A 235 -13.99 -5.69 13.83
C GLU A 235 -12.61 -6.14 14.35
N GLY A 236 -12.57 -7.36 14.94
CA GLY A 236 -11.35 -7.90 15.58
C GLY A 236 -10.18 -8.16 14.63
N ALA A 237 -10.43 -8.27 13.33
CA ALA A 237 -9.44 -8.49 12.29
C ALA A 237 -9.76 -7.64 11.05
N PRO A 238 -8.75 -7.28 10.23
CA PRO A 238 -9.01 -6.59 8.99
C PRO A 238 -9.73 -7.50 8.00
N SER A 239 -10.76 -6.95 7.36
CA SER A 239 -11.54 -7.64 6.32
C SER A 239 -10.81 -7.64 4.97
N GLU A 240 -9.89 -6.70 4.76
CA GLU A 240 -9.08 -6.62 3.53
C GLU A 240 -7.69 -6.06 3.85
N ARG A 241 -6.68 -6.55 3.11
CA ARG A 241 -5.31 -6.02 3.16
C ARG A 241 -4.80 -5.75 1.75
N ILE A 242 -4.17 -4.61 1.56
CA ILE A 242 -3.59 -4.18 0.30
C ILE A 242 -2.16 -3.76 0.56
N ALA A 243 -1.24 -4.23 -0.27
CA ALA A 243 0.18 -3.93 -0.14
C ALA A 243 0.73 -3.38 -1.46
N LEU A 244 1.36 -2.21 -1.37
CA LEU A 244 2.09 -1.60 -2.46
C LEU A 244 3.55 -1.50 -2.05
N ARG A 245 4.45 -1.84 -2.96
CA ARG A 245 5.88 -1.65 -2.79
C ARG A 245 6.36 -0.57 -3.74
N TYR A 246 6.98 0.46 -3.21
CA TYR A 246 7.58 1.48 -4.05
C TYR A 246 9.08 1.26 -4.17
N GLU A 247 9.57 1.37 -5.41
CA GLU A 247 10.96 1.14 -5.73
C GLU A 247 11.45 2.16 -6.75
N TYR A 248 12.76 2.41 -6.76
CA TYR A 248 13.36 3.18 -7.83
C TYR A 248 13.34 2.40 -9.15
N ARG A 249 13.25 3.13 -10.27
CA ARG A 249 13.17 2.55 -11.62
C ARG A 249 14.18 1.42 -11.89
N PRO A 250 15.47 1.53 -11.53
CA PRO A 250 16.42 0.44 -11.78
C PRO A 250 16.06 -0.87 -11.08
N ALA A 251 15.49 -0.79 -9.87
CA ALA A 251 15.02 -1.97 -9.14
C ALA A 251 13.77 -2.57 -9.80
N LEU A 252 12.81 -1.74 -10.25
CA LEU A 252 11.62 -2.21 -10.96
C LEU A 252 11.96 -2.90 -12.27
N VAL A 253 12.97 -2.42 -12.99
CA VAL A 253 13.50 -3.06 -14.19
C VAL A 253 14.16 -4.40 -13.86
N ALA A 254 14.96 -4.46 -12.78
CA ALA A 254 15.60 -5.69 -12.32
C ALA A 254 14.59 -6.75 -11.87
N LEU A 255 13.45 -6.32 -11.28
CA LEU A 255 12.34 -7.18 -10.87
C LEU A 255 11.43 -7.60 -12.05
N GLY A 256 11.69 -7.11 -13.28
CA GLY A 256 10.85 -7.41 -14.43
C GLY A 256 9.49 -6.70 -14.43
N VAL A 257 9.27 -5.75 -13.53
CA VAL A 257 8.05 -4.94 -13.45
C VAL A 257 8.00 -3.90 -14.56
N LEU A 258 9.14 -3.27 -14.85
CA LEU A 258 9.27 -2.32 -15.95
C LEU A 258 10.16 -2.87 -17.05
N PRO A 259 9.91 -2.51 -18.33
CA PRO A 259 10.78 -2.90 -19.43
C PRO A 259 12.15 -2.30 -19.28
N ARG A 260 13.17 -3.02 -19.75
CA ARG A 260 14.51 -2.48 -19.87
C ARG A 260 14.47 -1.33 -20.87
N PRO A 261 15.07 -0.17 -20.54
CA PRO A 261 15.23 0.88 -21.53
C PRO A 261 15.99 0.32 -22.73
N ALA A 262 15.56 0.68 -23.94
CA ALA A 262 16.34 0.37 -25.13
C ALA A 262 17.76 0.90 -24.94
N PRO A 263 18.80 0.16 -25.39
CA PRO A 263 20.15 0.67 -25.33
C PRO A 263 20.19 2.04 -26.01
N ALA A 264 20.73 3.02 -25.30
CA ALA A 264 20.96 4.33 -25.92
C ALA A 264 21.79 4.10 -27.16
N ARG A 265 21.37 4.65 -28.30
CA ARG A 265 22.22 4.66 -29.48
C ARG A 265 23.54 5.33 -29.07
N ASP A 266 24.64 4.60 -29.25
CA ASP A 266 25.93 5.20 -29.09
C ASP A 266 26.11 6.20 -30.25
N ARG A 267 25.97 7.48 -29.88
CA ARG A 267 26.11 8.58 -30.83
C ARG A 267 27.52 9.17 -30.82
N LEU A 268 28.49 8.51 -30.17
CA LEU A 268 29.86 9.00 -30.08
C LEU A 268 30.43 9.11 -31.48
N TRP A 269 30.29 8.08 -32.31
CA TRP A 269 30.76 8.11 -33.68
C TRP A 269 30.11 9.23 -34.51
N GLU A 270 28.81 9.40 -34.43
CA GLU A 270 28.06 10.47 -35.09
C GLU A 270 28.53 11.87 -34.66
N ARG A 271 28.88 12.02 -33.36
CA ARG A 271 29.35 13.28 -32.79
C ARG A 271 30.78 13.61 -33.20
N ASP A 272 31.62 12.59 -33.36
CA ASP A 272 33.03 12.75 -33.76
C ASP A 272 33.18 12.97 -35.28
N HIS A 273 32.21 12.47 -36.08
CA HIS A 273 32.25 12.52 -37.55
C HIS A 273 31.12 13.40 -38.14
N ALA A 274 30.46 14.21 -37.31
CA ALA A 274 29.42 15.13 -37.79
C ALA A 274 30.03 16.14 -38.75
N GLU A 275 29.61 16.11 -40.02
CA GLU A 275 30.01 17.11 -40.99
C GLU A 275 29.44 18.49 -40.57
N PRO A 276 30.23 19.57 -40.69
CA PRO A 276 29.76 20.93 -40.44
C PRO A 276 28.73 21.29 -41.51
N GLY A 277 27.45 21.18 -41.19
CA GLY A 277 26.32 21.53 -42.04
C GLY A 277 25.54 22.73 -41.50
N PHE A 278 24.76 23.38 -42.37
CA PHE A 278 23.84 24.44 -41.94
C PHE A 278 22.61 23.84 -41.25
N ALA A 279 22.06 24.59 -40.30
CA ALA A 279 20.83 24.18 -39.59
C ALA A 279 19.68 23.98 -40.60
N GLN A 280 19.04 22.81 -40.52
CA GLN A 280 17.86 22.48 -41.31
C GLN A 280 16.61 22.81 -40.46
N PRO A 281 15.53 23.36 -41.07
CA PRO A 281 14.26 23.53 -40.35
C PRO A 281 13.69 22.19 -39.92
N PRO A 282 13.11 22.11 -38.71
CA PRO A 282 12.47 20.86 -38.25
C PRO A 282 11.26 20.52 -39.13
N ILE A 283 11.13 19.24 -39.46
CA ILE A 283 9.97 18.69 -40.15
C ILE A 283 8.93 18.45 -39.08
N TRP A 284 7.82 19.19 -39.11
CA TRP A 284 6.67 19.08 -38.21
C TRP A 284 5.67 18.06 -38.75
#